data_fc484e7dbde5011eb79abc9e7cdedada
#
_entry.id   fc484e7dbde5011eb79abc9e7cdedada
#
_cell.length_a   1.000
_cell.length_b   1.000
_cell.length_c   1.000
_cell.angle_alpha   90.00
_cell.angle_beta   90.00
_cell.angle_gamma   90.00
#
_symmetry.space_group_name_H-M   'P 1'
#
loop_
_entity.id
_entity.type
_entity.pdbx_description
1 polymer ?
#
loop_
_entity_poly.entity_id
_entity_poly.type
_entity_poly.pdbx_seq_one_letter_code
_entity_poly.pdbx_strand_id
1 'polypeptide(L)'
;MEKKKVLIVDDDSRNIFALVNTLKAKSYECLSCLSAEEALNILAKDNSIDAVLIDMMMPEMDGYEAIPLIKTIPLQENTFVVAVTAQAMSGDKEKCLKAGADAYISKPVDVDKLLQILGEI
;
A
#
# COMPACT_ATOMS: atom_id res chain seq x y z
N MET A 1 10.16 -4.39 -20.99
CA MET A 1 10.35 -3.95 -19.59
C MET A 1 9.35 -4.63 -18.68
N GLU A 2 9.81 -5.06 -17.54
CA GLU A 2 8.93 -5.66 -16.56
C GLU A 2 8.04 -4.60 -15.91
N LYS A 3 6.78 -4.97 -15.69
CA LYS A 3 5.86 -4.08 -15.00
C LYS A 3 6.15 -4.09 -13.50
N LYS A 4 6.03 -2.94 -12.88
CA LYS A 4 6.06 -2.87 -11.41
C LYS A 4 4.80 -3.52 -10.86
N LYS A 5 4.95 -4.29 -9.80
CA LYS A 5 3.88 -5.04 -9.18
C LYS A 5 3.45 -4.38 -7.88
N VAL A 6 2.17 -4.08 -7.77
CA VAL A 6 1.62 -3.34 -6.63
C VAL A 6 0.57 -4.19 -5.94
N LEU A 7 0.67 -4.31 -4.61
CA LEU A 7 -0.35 -4.95 -3.78
C LEU A 7 -1.20 -3.86 -3.14
N ILE A 8 -2.51 -3.93 -3.37
CA ILE A 8 -3.47 -2.97 -2.79
C ILE A 8 -4.20 -3.65 -1.64
N VAL A 9 -4.09 -3.07 -0.46
CA VAL A 9 -4.71 -3.60 0.77
C VAL A 9 -5.74 -2.60 1.27
N ASP A 10 -7.02 -2.94 1.14
CA ASP A 10 -8.13 -2.07 1.53
C ASP A 10 -9.33 -2.96 1.81
N ASP A 11 -10.08 -2.66 2.86
CA ASP A 11 -11.28 -3.44 3.19
C ASP A 11 -12.51 -3.03 2.36
N ASP A 12 -12.40 -1.99 1.53
CA ASP A 12 -13.46 -1.54 0.63
C ASP A 12 -13.14 -1.98 -0.81
N SER A 13 -13.89 -2.97 -1.30
CA SER A 13 -13.68 -3.51 -2.63
C SER A 13 -13.89 -2.48 -3.75
N ARG A 14 -14.68 -1.45 -3.50
CA ARG A 14 -14.89 -0.38 -4.50
C ARG A 14 -13.64 0.46 -4.68
N ASN A 15 -12.94 0.75 -3.60
CA ASN A 15 -11.66 1.46 -3.66
C ASN A 15 -10.62 0.61 -4.38
N ILE A 16 -10.57 -0.67 -4.09
CA ILE A 16 -9.68 -1.61 -4.77
C ILE A 16 -9.93 -1.61 -6.27
N PHE A 17 -11.21 -1.74 -6.67
CA PHE A 17 -11.59 -1.78 -8.08
C PHE A 17 -11.12 -0.53 -8.82
N ALA A 18 -11.35 0.64 -8.23
CA ALA A 18 -10.96 1.92 -8.84
C ALA A 18 -9.44 2.02 -9.00
N LEU A 19 -8.69 1.67 -7.95
CA LEU A 19 -7.23 1.75 -7.98
C LEU A 19 -6.62 0.73 -8.95
N VAL A 20 -7.13 -0.50 -8.95
CA VAL A 20 -6.65 -1.55 -9.86
C VAL A 20 -6.83 -1.12 -11.32
N ASN A 21 -8.02 -0.65 -11.67
CA ASN A 21 -8.29 -0.22 -13.04
C ASN A 21 -7.38 0.94 -13.45
N THR A 22 -7.20 1.91 -12.57
CA THR A 22 -6.35 3.06 -12.83
C THR A 22 -4.89 2.65 -13.04
N LEU A 23 -4.37 1.81 -12.15
CA LEU A 23 -2.97 1.40 -12.22
C LEU A 23 -2.70 0.47 -13.39
N LYS A 24 -3.62 -0.42 -13.71
CA LYS A 24 -3.49 -1.28 -14.89
C LYS A 24 -3.41 -0.47 -16.17
N ALA A 25 -4.22 0.61 -16.26
CA ALA A 25 -4.19 1.50 -17.42
C ALA A 25 -2.84 2.21 -17.56
N LYS A 26 -2.06 2.29 -16.49
CA LYS A 26 -0.73 2.90 -16.48
C LYS A 26 0.39 1.85 -16.46
N SER A 27 0.07 0.63 -16.84
CA SER A 27 1.03 -0.46 -17.01
C SER A 27 1.60 -1.01 -15.71
N TYR A 28 0.87 -0.93 -14.61
CA TYR A 28 1.21 -1.62 -13.37
C TYR A 28 0.50 -2.96 -13.31
N GLU A 29 1.17 -3.95 -12.74
CA GLU A 29 0.55 -5.22 -12.40
C GLU A 29 0.02 -5.11 -10.98
N CYS A 30 -1.23 -5.53 -10.75
CA CYS A 30 -1.89 -5.32 -9.45
C CYS A 30 -2.35 -6.63 -8.84
N LEU A 31 -2.11 -6.76 -7.54
CA LEU A 31 -2.75 -7.73 -6.67
C LEU A 31 -3.56 -6.96 -5.64
N SER A 32 -4.56 -7.57 -5.07
CA SER A 32 -5.34 -6.91 -4.03
C SER A 32 -5.79 -7.91 -2.98
N CYS A 33 -6.08 -7.39 -1.79
CA CYS A 33 -6.66 -8.17 -0.71
C CYS A 33 -7.45 -7.25 0.22
N LEU A 34 -8.29 -7.84 1.06
CA LEU A 34 -9.27 -7.11 1.87
C LEU A 34 -8.85 -6.93 3.33
N SER A 35 -7.71 -7.49 3.72
CA SER A 35 -7.25 -7.39 5.11
C SER A 35 -5.73 -7.38 5.19
N ALA A 36 -5.23 -6.87 6.31
CA ALA A 36 -3.79 -6.87 6.57
C ALA A 36 -3.25 -8.30 6.71
N GLU A 37 -4.02 -9.20 7.31
CA GLU A 37 -3.59 -10.59 7.45
C GLU A 37 -3.37 -11.25 6.10
N GLU A 38 -4.29 -11.04 5.16
CA GLU A 38 -4.12 -11.55 3.80
C GLU A 38 -2.88 -10.96 3.14
N ALA A 39 -2.64 -9.66 3.36
CA ALA A 39 -1.46 -9.00 2.82
C ALA A 39 -0.17 -9.64 3.33
N LEU A 40 -0.11 -9.91 4.63
CA LEU A 40 1.07 -10.54 5.23
C LEU A 40 1.30 -11.94 4.65
N ASN A 41 0.23 -12.71 4.44
CA ASN A 41 0.33 -14.02 3.83
C ASN A 41 0.84 -13.96 2.39
N ILE A 42 0.33 -13.00 1.61
CA ILE A 42 0.77 -12.81 0.23
C ILE A 42 2.25 -12.43 0.19
N LEU A 43 2.66 -11.49 1.03
CA LEU A 43 4.04 -11.00 1.07
C LEU A 43 5.01 -12.06 1.58
N ALA A 44 4.55 -12.96 2.43
CA ALA A 44 5.39 -14.07 2.91
C ALA A 44 5.74 -15.06 1.80
N LYS A 45 4.92 -15.11 0.74
CA LYS A 45 5.08 -16.08 -0.35
C LYS A 45 5.54 -15.46 -1.68
N ASP A 46 5.40 -14.15 -1.84
CA ASP A 46 5.68 -13.48 -3.11
C ASP A 46 6.64 -12.31 -2.87
N ASN A 47 7.89 -12.48 -3.24
CA ASN A 47 8.90 -11.43 -3.08
C ASN A 47 9.06 -10.56 -4.34
N SER A 48 8.13 -10.69 -5.30
CA SER A 48 8.18 -9.90 -6.53
C SER A 48 7.37 -8.62 -6.45
N ILE A 49 6.73 -8.35 -5.29
CA ILE A 49 5.92 -7.15 -5.09
C ILE A 49 6.84 -5.96 -4.85
N ASP A 50 6.69 -4.93 -5.67
CA ASP A 50 7.53 -3.73 -5.61
C ASP A 50 6.99 -2.69 -4.61
N ALA A 51 5.67 -2.59 -4.51
CA ALA A 51 5.05 -1.60 -3.63
C ALA A 51 3.76 -2.14 -3.03
N VAL A 52 3.44 -1.64 -1.83
CA VAL A 52 2.18 -1.96 -1.13
C VAL A 52 1.46 -0.64 -0.87
N LEU A 53 0.20 -0.57 -1.28
CA LEU A 53 -0.70 0.52 -0.90
C LEU A 53 -1.60 -0.02 0.20
N ILE A 54 -1.48 0.50 1.41
CA ILE A 54 -2.22 -0.02 2.55
C ILE A 54 -3.09 1.04 3.20
N ASP A 55 -4.39 0.73 3.32
CA ASP A 55 -5.33 1.56 4.07
C ASP A 55 -4.97 1.49 5.55
N MET A 56 -4.75 2.64 6.15
CA MET A 56 -4.33 2.72 7.55
C MET A 56 -5.48 2.46 8.53
N MET A 57 -6.73 2.56 8.07
CA MET A 57 -7.92 2.45 8.93
C MET A 57 -8.74 1.22 8.55
N MET A 58 -8.27 0.05 8.94
CA MET A 58 -8.97 -1.21 8.71
C MET A 58 -9.35 -1.85 10.03
N PRO A 59 -10.46 -2.64 10.07
CA PRO A 59 -10.81 -3.37 11.28
C PRO A 59 -9.79 -4.47 11.57
N GLU A 60 -9.75 -4.92 12.81
CA GLU A 60 -8.87 -5.95 13.34
C GLU A 60 -7.42 -5.51 13.35
N MET A 61 -6.70 -5.63 12.24
CA MET A 61 -5.33 -5.14 12.14
C MET A 61 -5.29 -3.95 11.19
N ASP A 62 -4.91 -2.78 11.70
CA ASP A 62 -4.79 -1.57 10.87
C ASP A 62 -3.40 -1.46 10.24
N GLY A 63 -3.21 -0.39 9.45
CA GLY A 63 -1.92 -0.19 8.79
C GLY A 63 -0.78 0.12 9.74
N TYR A 64 -1.06 0.78 10.86
CA TYR A 64 -0.03 1.10 11.85
C TYR A 64 0.56 -0.17 12.47
N GLU A 65 -0.25 -1.20 12.62
CA GLU A 65 0.20 -2.51 13.12
C GLU A 65 0.83 -3.34 12.02
N ALA A 66 0.27 -3.29 10.82
CA ALA A 66 0.70 -4.15 9.71
C ALA A 66 2.05 -3.75 9.11
N ILE A 67 2.31 -2.44 8.96
CA ILE A 67 3.53 -1.98 8.29
C ILE A 67 4.80 -2.47 8.98
N PRO A 68 4.93 -2.36 10.31
CA PRO A 68 6.13 -2.91 10.96
C PRO A 68 6.30 -4.40 10.71
N LEU A 69 5.19 -5.16 10.67
CA LEU A 69 5.25 -6.59 10.41
C LEU A 69 5.68 -6.89 8.97
N ILE A 70 5.22 -6.09 8.01
CA ILE A 70 5.64 -6.23 6.61
C ILE A 70 7.16 -6.10 6.51
N LYS A 71 7.74 -5.12 7.19
CA LYS A 71 9.18 -4.86 7.12
C LYS A 71 10.02 -5.96 7.77
N THR A 72 9.41 -6.83 8.58
CA THR A 72 10.13 -7.96 9.18
C THR A 72 10.06 -9.23 8.33
N ILE A 73 9.23 -9.27 7.29
CA ILE A 73 9.15 -10.44 6.41
C ILE A 73 10.45 -10.55 5.60
N PRO A 74 11.10 -11.72 5.57
CA PRO A 74 12.32 -11.89 4.79
C PRO A 74 12.09 -11.48 3.32
N LEU A 75 13.04 -10.75 2.76
CA LEU A 75 13.05 -10.23 1.38
C LEU A 75 12.03 -9.11 1.12
N GLN A 76 11.32 -8.64 2.16
CA GLN A 76 10.37 -7.52 2.04
C GLN A 76 10.87 -6.25 2.74
N GLU A 77 12.09 -6.23 3.27
CA GLU A 77 12.64 -5.08 4.00
C GLU A 77 12.65 -3.82 3.15
N ASN A 78 12.87 -3.97 1.85
CA ASN A 78 12.96 -2.84 0.91
C ASN A 78 11.70 -2.64 0.08
N THR A 79 10.62 -3.38 0.38
CA THR A 79 9.35 -3.18 -0.30
C THR A 79 8.82 -1.79 0.04
N PHE A 80 8.46 -1.03 -1.00
CA PHE A 80 8.01 0.35 -0.81
C PHE A 80 6.57 0.35 -0.30
N VAL A 81 6.33 0.97 0.85
CA VAL A 81 5.00 0.97 1.47
C VAL A 81 4.42 2.39 1.44
N VAL A 82 3.25 2.52 0.82
CA VAL A 82 2.51 3.77 0.77
C VAL A 82 1.32 3.66 1.72
N ALA A 83 1.31 4.50 2.74
CA ALA A 83 0.19 4.57 3.68
C ALA A 83 -0.94 5.40 3.04
N VAL A 84 -2.15 4.85 3.02
CA VAL A 84 -3.33 5.53 2.48
C VAL A 84 -4.28 5.79 3.65
N THR A 85 -4.59 7.05 3.91
CA THR A 85 -5.38 7.41 5.08
C THR A 85 -6.49 8.39 4.74
N ALA A 86 -7.63 8.25 5.42
CA ALA A 86 -8.73 9.20 5.34
C ALA A 86 -8.52 10.40 6.26
N GLN A 87 -7.54 10.31 7.17
CA GLN A 87 -7.26 11.38 8.14
C GLN A 87 -6.17 12.30 7.60
N ALA A 88 -6.52 13.57 7.42
CA ALA A 88 -5.56 14.58 6.97
C ALA A 88 -5.23 15.54 8.13
N MET A 89 -5.17 15.01 9.34
CA MET A 89 -4.89 15.81 10.53
C MET A 89 -3.40 16.04 10.71
N SER A 90 -3.08 17.14 11.40
CA SER A 90 -1.70 17.45 11.78
C SER A 90 -1.09 16.28 12.54
N GLY A 91 0.09 15.85 12.14
CA GLY A 91 0.80 14.76 12.80
C GLY A 91 0.50 13.37 12.22
N ASP A 92 -0.52 13.23 11.38
CA ASP A 92 -0.87 11.94 10.79
C ASP A 92 0.24 11.43 9.86
N LYS A 93 0.83 12.31 9.09
CA LYS A 93 1.94 11.96 8.21
C LYS A 93 3.11 11.38 9.01
N GLU A 94 3.51 12.04 10.08
CA GLU A 94 4.60 11.58 10.93
C GLU A 94 4.28 10.23 11.56
N LYS A 95 3.03 10.03 11.95
CA LYS A 95 2.58 8.77 12.54
C LYS A 95 2.70 7.63 11.55
N CYS A 96 2.32 7.86 10.28
CA CYS A 96 2.47 6.88 9.22
C CYS A 96 3.94 6.56 8.95
N LEU A 97 4.77 7.57 8.87
CA LEU A 97 6.20 7.38 8.62
C LEU A 97 6.89 6.66 9.78
N LYS A 98 6.48 6.95 11.02
CA LYS A 98 7.02 6.24 12.20
C LYS A 98 6.66 4.76 12.19
N ALA A 99 5.50 4.40 11.64
CA ALA A 99 5.11 3.01 11.50
C ALA A 99 5.97 2.27 10.48
N GLY A 100 6.69 3.00 9.63
CA GLY A 100 7.57 2.42 8.63
C GLY A 100 7.14 2.67 7.20
N ALA A 101 6.10 3.48 6.97
CA ALA A 101 5.67 3.82 5.61
C ALA A 101 6.75 4.65 4.94
N ASP A 102 6.97 4.38 3.66
CA ASP A 102 7.93 5.13 2.85
C ASP A 102 7.30 6.37 2.22
N ALA A 103 5.98 6.37 2.08
CA ALA A 103 5.23 7.51 1.56
C ALA A 103 3.84 7.53 2.17
N TYR A 104 3.14 8.61 1.96
CA TYR A 104 1.83 8.88 2.55
C TYR A 104 0.94 9.54 1.51
N ILE A 105 -0.31 9.12 1.43
CA ILE A 105 -1.30 9.76 0.56
C ILE A 105 -2.65 9.76 1.26
N SER A 106 -3.38 10.87 1.18
CA SER A 106 -4.71 10.98 1.80
C SER A 106 -5.81 10.61 0.83
N LYS A 107 -6.91 10.11 1.38
CA LYS A 107 -8.13 9.83 0.59
C LYS A 107 -8.94 11.12 0.41
N PRO A 108 -9.64 11.30 -0.71
CA PRO A 108 -9.64 10.42 -1.88
C PRO A 108 -8.29 10.45 -2.59
N VAL A 109 -7.86 9.31 -3.11
CA VAL A 109 -6.54 9.18 -3.70
C VAL A 109 -6.44 10.03 -4.96
N ASP A 110 -5.48 10.96 -4.97
CA ASP A 110 -5.12 11.71 -6.16
C ASP A 110 -4.23 10.82 -7.03
N VAL A 111 -4.76 10.40 -8.17
CA VAL A 111 -4.10 9.45 -9.05
C VAL A 111 -2.75 9.98 -9.56
N ASP A 112 -2.69 11.25 -9.94
CA ASP A 112 -1.44 11.83 -10.44
C ASP A 112 -0.36 11.81 -9.37
N LYS A 113 -0.74 12.12 -8.14
CA LYS A 113 0.18 12.10 -7.01
C LYS A 113 0.67 10.68 -6.71
N LEU A 114 -0.25 9.71 -6.76
CA LEU A 114 0.10 8.31 -6.56
C LEU A 114 1.07 7.83 -7.64
N LEU A 115 0.80 8.15 -8.90
CA LEU A 115 1.67 7.76 -10.01
C LEU A 115 3.06 8.37 -9.88
N GLN A 116 3.13 9.62 -9.38
CA GLN A 116 4.40 10.27 -9.14
C GLN A 116 5.19 9.52 -8.05
N ILE A 117 4.53 9.14 -6.97
CA ILE A 117 5.16 8.38 -5.89
C ILE A 117 5.68 7.04 -6.40
N LEU A 118 4.84 6.29 -7.12
CA LEU A 118 5.22 4.98 -7.64
C LEU A 118 6.30 5.06 -8.70
N GLY A 119 6.35 6.16 -9.44
CA GLY A 119 7.38 6.36 -10.46
C GLY A 119 8.78 6.56 -9.90
N GLU A 120 8.89 6.82 -8.61
CA GLU A 120 10.19 7.04 -7.96
C GLU A 120 10.82 5.76 -7.40
N ILE A 121 10.12 4.64 -7.46
CA ILE A 121 10.65 3.38 -6.93
C ILE A 121 11.38 2.55 -7.97
#